data_b3902c9d145c5d42172b75db9add3040
#
_entry.id   b3902c9d145c5d42172b75db9add3040
#
_cell.length_a   1.000
_cell.length_b   1.000
_cell.length_c   1.000
_cell.angle_alpha   90.00
_cell.angle_beta   90.00
_cell.angle_gamma   90.00
#
_symmetry.space_group_name_H-M   'P 1'
#
loop_
_entity.id
_entity.type
_entity.pdbx_description
1 polymer ?
#
loop_
_entity_poly.entity_id
_entity_poly.type
_entity_poly.pdbx_seq_one_letter_code
_entity_poly.pdbx_strand_id
1 'polypeptide(L)'
;MTDNPRLPIFEQWAGRYDRSVQTDTGIFASYDEILAEVVRAAGVKAGMRVLELGVGTGNLAQRFVALGCEVWGVDFSPAMLAIAREKAPEARLASMDLTGEWSPILDQHFDRIVANFVLHEFDLPTKVAMLERLVRQHLLTDGLIVVGDIAFPTAQARGNSGAESWDEDESYWAADETMAACTGTGLEAIFKPVSWCTGVFVVKPSSIISSGSP
;
A
#
# COMPACT_ATOMS: atom_id res chain seq x y z
N MET A 1 9.19 16.66 -13.30
CA MET A 1 7.71 16.65 -13.25
C MET A 1 7.30 15.28 -13.72
N THR A 2 6.57 14.53 -12.94
CA THR A 2 6.06 13.22 -13.36
C THR A 2 4.99 13.44 -14.45
N ASP A 3 5.11 12.69 -15.53
CA ASP A 3 4.15 12.72 -16.66
C ASP A 3 2.97 11.76 -16.37
N ASN A 4 2.59 11.62 -15.10
CA ASN A 4 1.55 10.70 -14.64
C ASN A 4 0.16 11.26 -15.00
N PRO A 5 -0.63 10.58 -15.83
CA PRO A 5 -1.92 11.06 -16.29
C PRO A 5 -2.96 11.21 -15.16
N ARG A 6 -2.78 10.51 -14.05
CA ARG A 6 -3.66 10.58 -12.87
C ARG A 6 -3.37 11.80 -11.99
N LEU A 7 -2.20 12.47 -12.14
CA LEU A 7 -1.80 13.59 -11.29
C LEU A 7 -2.87 14.70 -11.19
N PRO A 8 -3.50 15.18 -12.27
CA PRO A 8 -4.51 16.23 -12.15
C PRO A 8 -5.72 15.85 -11.31
N ILE A 9 -6.09 14.57 -11.29
CA ILE A 9 -7.21 14.04 -10.50
C ILE A 9 -6.88 14.14 -9.00
N PHE A 10 -5.71 13.66 -8.59
CA PHE A 10 -5.27 13.68 -7.20
C PHE A 10 -4.98 15.08 -6.68
N GLU A 11 -4.43 15.98 -7.52
CA GLU A 11 -4.25 17.39 -7.18
C GLU A 11 -5.59 18.09 -6.86
N GLN A 12 -6.63 17.84 -7.66
CA GLN A 12 -7.96 18.38 -7.42
C GLN A 12 -8.66 17.71 -6.22
N TRP A 13 -8.36 16.44 -5.97
CA TRP A 13 -9.02 15.66 -4.93
C TRP A 13 -8.42 15.90 -3.54
N ALA A 14 -7.16 16.29 -3.45
CA ALA A 14 -6.43 16.46 -2.19
C ALA A 14 -7.22 17.26 -1.14
N GLY A 15 -7.74 18.44 -1.48
CA GLY A 15 -8.47 19.32 -0.56
C GLY A 15 -9.82 18.77 -0.04
N ARG A 16 -10.34 17.69 -0.63
CA ARG A 16 -11.60 17.05 -0.23
C ARG A 16 -11.46 15.57 0.12
N TYR A 17 -10.27 14.98 -0.09
CA TYR A 17 -10.00 13.56 0.11
C TYR A 17 -10.49 13.07 1.47
N ASP A 18 -10.05 13.70 2.55
CA ASP A 18 -10.38 13.27 3.91
C ASP A 18 -11.90 13.25 4.18
N ARG A 19 -12.62 14.19 3.61
CA ARG A 19 -14.10 14.20 3.71
C ARG A 19 -14.72 13.10 2.87
N SER A 20 -14.13 12.80 1.71
CA SER A 20 -14.62 11.75 0.82
C SER A 20 -14.48 10.36 1.41
N VAL A 21 -13.36 10.09 2.09
CA VAL A 21 -13.10 8.77 2.70
C VAL A 21 -13.77 8.56 4.07
N GLN A 22 -14.33 9.62 4.66
CA GLN A 22 -15.11 9.54 5.90
C GLN A 22 -16.60 9.24 5.67
N THR A 23 -16.98 8.93 4.44
CA THR A 23 -18.37 8.57 4.14
C THR A 23 -18.62 7.09 4.42
N ASP A 24 -19.70 6.78 5.15
CA ASP A 24 -20.10 5.39 5.47
C ASP A 24 -20.75 4.68 4.27
N THR A 25 -20.30 4.99 3.05
CA THR A 25 -20.90 4.44 1.82
C THR A 25 -19.87 4.02 0.79
N GLY A 26 -20.23 3.04 -0.04
CA GLY A 26 -19.40 2.57 -1.14
C GLY A 26 -18.12 1.87 -0.68
N ILE A 27 -17.05 2.06 -1.44
CA ILE A 27 -15.74 1.43 -1.18
C ILE A 27 -15.05 1.98 0.08
N PHE A 28 -15.42 3.17 0.52
CA PHE A 28 -14.85 3.83 1.70
C PHE A 28 -15.63 3.56 3.00
N ALA A 29 -16.73 2.81 2.95
CA ALA A 29 -17.54 2.50 4.14
C ALA A 29 -16.72 1.81 5.27
N SER A 30 -15.61 1.18 4.94
CA SER A 30 -14.69 0.51 5.88
C SER A 30 -13.32 1.18 5.94
N TYR A 31 -13.21 2.48 5.60
CA TYR A 31 -11.91 3.15 5.49
C TYR A 31 -11.12 3.13 6.80
N ASP A 32 -11.74 3.47 7.91
CA ASP A 32 -11.08 3.47 9.21
C ASP A 32 -10.75 2.05 9.72
N GLU A 33 -11.60 1.08 9.41
CA GLU A 33 -11.36 -0.33 9.73
C GLU A 33 -10.15 -0.89 8.96
N ILE A 34 -10.00 -0.55 7.68
CA ILE A 34 -8.86 -1.02 6.89
C ILE A 34 -7.55 -0.37 7.37
N LEU A 35 -7.55 0.93 7.68
CA LEU A 35 -6.39 1.60 8.29
C LEU A 35 -6.00 0.94 9.62
N ALA A 36 -6.98 0.67 10.49
CA ALA A 36 -6.74 0.00 11.77
C ALA A 36 -6.18 -1.42 11.56
N GLU A 37 -6.71 -2.16 10.58
CA GLU A 37 -6.22 -3.50 10.27
C GLU A 37 -4.81 -3.49 9.68
N VAL A 38 -4.46 -2.53 8.82
CA VAL A 38 -3.08 -2.35 8.31
C VAL A 38 -2.10 -2.11 9.47
N VAL A 39 -2.44 -1.19 10.38
CA VAL A 39 -1.61 -0.93 11.59
C VAL A 39 -1.45 -2.19 12.44
N ARG A 40 -2.55 -2.91 12.67
CA ARG A 40 -2.55 -4.15 13.46
C ARG A 40 -1.69 -5.24 12.79
N ALA A 41 -1.85 -5.43 11.47
CA ALA A 41 -1.12 -6.44 10.71
C ALA A 41 0.38 -6.12 10.61
N ALA A 42 0.73 -4.83 10.53
CA ALA A 42 2.12 -4.39 10.55
C ALA A 42 2.83 -4.73 11.87
N GLY A 43 2.11 -4.81 13.00
CA GLY A 43 2.67 -5.23 14.28
C GLY A 43 3.89 -4.43 14.70
N VAL A 44 3.85 -3.11 14.51
CA VAL A 44 4.98 -2.22 14.76
C VAL A 44 5.28 -2.04 16.24
N LYS A 45 6.52 -1.67 16.53
CA LYS A 45 7.00 -1.21 17.85
C LYS A 45 7.66 0.16 17.66
N ALA A 46 7.69 0.95 18.73
CA ALA A 46 8.40 2.23 18.73
C ALA A 46 9.86 2.05 18.26
N GLY A 47 10.32 2.97 17.43
CA GLY A 47 11.65 2.96 16.82
C GLY A 47 11.76 2.12 15.54
N MET A 48 10.72 1.36 15.14
CA MET A 48 10.73 0.69 13.85
C MET A 48 10.64 1.68 12.69
N ARG A 49 11.33 1.37 11.60
CA ARG A 49 11.29 2.12 10.34
C ARG A 49 10.16 1.62 9.46
N VAL A 50 9.24 2.52 9.12
CA VAL A 50 8.07 2.24 8.30
C VAL A 50 8.13 3.08 7.02
N LEU A 51 8.02 2.43 5.86
CA LEU A 51 7.82 3.10 4.57
C LEU A 51 6.35 2.98 4.17
N GLU A 52 5.71 4.11 3.86
CA GLU A 52 4.39 4.15 3.26
C GLU A 52 4.48 4.54 1.79
N LEU A 53 3.97 3.68 0.92
CA LEU A 53 3.81 3.93 -0.51
C LEU A 53 2.43 4.57 -0.75
N GLY A 54 2.39 5.69 -1.50
CA GLY A 54 1.17 6.45 -1.70
C GLY A 54 0.63 7.02 -0.40
N VAL A 55 1.43 7.85 0.28
CA VAL A 55 1.08 8.37 1.61
C VAL A 55 -0.18 9.25 1.59
N GLY A 56 -0.60 9.75 0.43
CA GLY A 56 -1.77 10.60 0.26
C GLY A 56 -1.74 11.81 1.20
N THR A 57 -2.83 12.02 1.92
CA THR A 57 -2.95 13.08 2.93
C THR A 57 -2.36 12.72 4.29
N GLY A 58 -1.68 11.56 4.43
CA GLY A 58 -0.98 11.16 5.65
C GLY A 58 -1.86 10.46 6.71
N ASN A 59 -3.04 10.00 6.37
CA ASN A 59 -3.98 9.37 7.33
C ASN A 59 -3.40 8.11 7.99
N LEU A 60 -2.62 7.31 7.28
CA LEU A 60 -1.97 6.13 7.85
C LEU A 60 -0.61 6.50 8.49
N ALA A 61 0.19 7.39 7.85
CA ALA A 61 1.47 7.87 8.37
C ALA A 61 1.35 8.42 9.79
N GLN A 62 0.36 9.28 10.07
CA GLN A 62 0.15 9.85 11.40
C GLN A 62 -0.10 8.77 12.47
N ARG A 63 -0.74 7.64 12.11
CA ARG A 63 -0.97 6.53 13.05
C ARG A 63 0.33 5.84 13.44
N PHE A 64 1.25 5.65 12.49
CA PHE A 64 2.58 5.09 12.76
C PHE A 64 3.48 6.04 13.54
N VAL A 65 3.44 7.34 13.22
CA VAL A 65 4.13 8.37 14.01
C VAL A 65 3.65 8.36 15.47
N ALA A 66 2.33 8.30 15.69
CA ALA A 66 1.74 8.24 17.04
C ALA A 66 2.15 6.97 17.81
N LEU A 67 2.51 5.88 17.12
CA LEU A 67 3.06 4.65 17.73
C LEU A 67 4.58 4.71 17.96
N GLY A 68 5.21 5.85 17.69
CA GLY A 68 6.65 6.07 17.90
C GLY A 68 7.53 5.46 16.82
N CYS A 69 7.00 5.17 15.64
CA CYS A 69 7.77 4.71 14.50
C CYS A 69 8.52 5.87 13.83
N GLU A 70 9.66 5.57 13.19
CA GLU A 70 10.26 6.44 12.20
C GLU A 70 9.56 6.19 10.86
N VAL A 71 8.92 7.21 10.29
CA VAL A 71 8.05 7.07 9.11
C VAL A 71 8.67 7.77 7.91
N TRP A 72 8.72 7.05 6.80
CA TRP A 72 8.98 7.57 5.46
C TRP A 72 7.71 7.40 4.63
N GLY A 73 7.41 8.40 3.80
CA GLY A 73 6.25 8.33 2.92
C GLY A 73 6.57 8.90 1.54
N VAL A 74 6.04 8.26 0.52
CA VAL A 74 6.16 8.74 -0.86
C VAL A 74 4.79 8.85 -1.50
N ASP A 75 4.62 9.90 -2.32
CA ASP A 75 3.43 10.11 -3.13
C ASP A 75 3.79 10.91 -4.38
N PHE A 76 3.08 10.72 -5.48
CA PHE A 76 3.35 11.48 -6.69
C PHE A 76 2.68 12.85 -6.71
N SER A 77 1.67 13.12 -5.87
CA SER A 77 0.93 14.38 -5.79
C SER A 77 1.54 15.34 -4.75
N PRO A 78 2.10 16.47 -5.20
CA PRO A 78 2.55 17.54 -4.30
C PRO A 78 1.44 18.08 -3.38
N ALA A 79 0.18 18.16 -3.86
CA ALA A 79 -0.93 18.64 -3.05
C ALA A 79 -1.28 17.68 -1.92
N MET A 80 -1.26 16.35 -2.17
CA MET A 80 -1.40 15.33 -1.13
C MET A 80 -0.28 15.44 -0.09
N LEU A 81 0.97 15.51 -0.54
CA LEU A 81 2.13 15.64 0.34
C LEU A 81 2.12 16.91 1.19
N ALA A 82 1.55 18.02 0.69
CA ALA A 82 1.41 19.24 1.48
C ALA A 82 0.55 19.00 2.72
N ILE A 83 -0.60 18.32 2.55
CA ILE A 83 -1.51 17.97 3.66
C ILE A 83 -0.87 16.93 4.59
N ALA A 84 -0.18 15.94 4.03
CA ALA A 84 0.51 14.92 4.82
C ALA A 84 1.59 15.52 5.75
N ARG A 85 2.32 16.55 5.30
CA ARG A 85 3.30 17.26 6.13
C ARG A 85 2.69 17.99 7.32
N GLU A 86 1.44 18.45 7.18
CA GLU A 86 0.72 19.07 8.30
C GLU A 86 0.24 18.03 9.32
N LYS A 87 -0.20 16.85 8.85
CA LYS A 87 -0.72 15.78 9.72
C LYS A 87 0.36 14.94 10.40
N ALA A 88 1.47 14.73 9.73
CA ALA A 88 2.57 13.89 10.18
C ALA A 88 3.91 14.63 10.00
N PRO A 89 4.15 15.75 10.73
CA PRO A 89 5.32 16.60 10.54
C PRO A 89 6.65 15.89 10.85
N GLU A 90 6.62 14.82 11.65
CA GLU A 90 7.79 13.98 11.94
C GLU A 90 8.13 13.00 10.82
N ALA A 91 7.21 12.74 9.88
CA ALA A 91 7.45 11.84 8.76
C ALA A 91 8.36 12.47 7.70
N ARG A 92 9.24 11.67 7.15
CA ARG A 92 10.12 12.06 6.03
C ARG A 92 9.40 11.78 4.71
N LEU A 93 8.89 12.84 4.06
CA LEU A 93 8.03 12.74 2.89
C LEU A 93 8.74 13.21 1.62
N ALA A 94 8.64 12.44 0.54
CA ALA A 94 9.19 12.77 -0.77
C ALA A 94 8.19 12.56 -1.91
N SER A 95 8.32 13.38 -2.95
CA SER A 95 7.57 13.16 -4.19
C SER A 95 8.21 12.03 -4.99
N MET A 96 7.41 11.03 -5.34
CA MET A 96 7.85 9.89 -6.14
C MET A 96 6.66 9.24 -6.86
N ASP A 97 6.83 8.97 -8.14
CA ASP A 97 5.95 8.10 -8.90
C ASP A 97 6.47 6.64 -8.76
N LEU A 98 5.58 5.72 -8.35
CA LEU A 98 5.93 4.31 -8.15
C LEU A 98 6.30 3.59 -9.45
N THR A 99 5.88 4.13 -10.60
CA THR A 99 6.21 3.60 -11.94
C THR A 99 7.56 4.08 -12.47
N GLY A 100 8.11 5.15 -11.88
CA GLY A 100 9.35 5.80 -12.30
C GLY A 100 10.59 5.30 -11.58
N GLU A 101 11.64 6.13 -11.64
CA GLU A 101 12.83 5.94 -10.82
C GLU A 101 12.51 6.22 -9.35
N TRP A 102 12.96 5.33 -8.48
CA TRP A 102 12.69 5.46 -7.07
C TRP A 102 13.65 6.46 -6.42
N SER A 103 13.09 7.29 -5.57
CA SER A 103 13.81 8.34 -4.87
C SER A 103 14.91 7.78 -3.95
N PRO A 104 16.08 8.45 -3.85
CA PRO A 104 17.12 8.11 -2.88
C PRO A 104 16.66 8.06 -1.41
N ILE A 105 15.49 8.61 -1.08
CA ILE A 105 14.89 8.44 0.25
C ILE A 105 14.67 6.96 0.60
N LEU A 106 14.58 6.10 -0.41
CA LEU A 106 14.44 4.65 -0.27
C LEU A 106 15.77 3.89 -0.24
N ASP A 107 16.93 4.55 -0.30
CA ASP A 107 18.26 3.91 -0.24
C ASP A 107 18.56 3.42 1.19
N GLN A 108 17.61 2.68 1.75
CA GLN A 108 17.69 2.09 3.08
C GLN A 108 16.71 0.92 3.20
N HIS A 109 16.78 0.20 4.33
CA HIS A 109 15.89 -0.91 4.60
C HIS A 109 14.91 -0.56 5.73
N PHE A 110 13.70 -1.09 5.61
CA PHE A 110 12.56 -0.84 6.49
C PHE A 110 12.13 -2.12 7.22
N ASP A 111 11.67 -1.97 8.46
CA ASP A 111 11.04 -3.05 9.22
C ASP A 111 9.66 -3.37 8.64
N ARG A 112 8.97 -2.34 8.16
CA ARG A 112 7.64 -2.46 7.55
C ARG A 112 7.54 -1.59 6.31
N ILE A 113 6.92 -2.13 5.29
CA ILE A 113 6.50 -1.37 4.11
C ILE A 113 4.98 -1.48 4.04
N VAL A 114 4.29 -0.36 3.90
CA VAL A 114 2.83 -0.35 3.88
C VAL A 114 2.32 0.40 2.66
N ALA A 115 1.15 0.02 2.17
CA ALA A 115 0.38 0.77 1.18
C ALA A 115 -1.10 0.66 1.53
N ASN A 116 -1.86 1.74 1.31
CA ASN A 116 -3.30 1.71 1.56
C ASN A 116 -4.06 2.48 0.50
N PHE A 117 -4.94 1.80 -0.25
CA PHE A 117 -5.68 2.33 -1.40
C PHE A 117 -4.76 2.96 -2.47
N VAL A 118 -3.74 2.20 -2.90
CA VAL A 118 -2.73 2.66 -3.87
C VAL A 118 -2.50 1.65 -4.99
N LEU A 119 -2.29 0.38 -4.62
CA LEU A 119 -1.79 -0.57 -5.60
C LEU A 119 -2.85 -1.08 -6.58
N HIS A 120 -4.14 -0.79 -6.34
CA HIS A 120 -5.21 -1.03 -7.32
C HIS A 120 -5.03 -0.22 -8.63
N GLU A 121 -4.20 0.82 -8.63
CA GLU A 121 -3.80 1.56 -9.84
C GLU A 121 -2.98 0.72 -10.84
N PHE A 122 -2.51 -0.48 -10.46
CA PHE A 122 -1.63 -1.32 -11.26
C PHE A 122 -2.26 -2.69 -11.54
N ASP A 123 -1.87 -3.31 -12.65
CA ASP A 123 -2.24 -4.70 -12.93
C ASP A 123 -1.52 -5.70 -12.00
N LEU A 124 -1.99 -6.93 -11.93
CA LEU A 124 -1.44 -7.94 -11.01
C LEU A 124 0.05 -8.26 -11.28
N PRO A 125 0.53 -8.41 -12.52
CA PRO A 125 1.96 -8.60 -12.77
C PRO A 125 2.83 -7.46 -12.24
N THR A 126 2.42 -6.20 -12.46
CA THR A 126 3.12 -5.01 -11.97
C THR A 126 3.14 -4.95 -10.44
N LYS A 127 2.02 -5.25 -9.79
CA LYS A 127 1.93 -5.35 -8.32
C LYS A 127 2.92 -6.36 -7.76
N VAL A 128 2.93 -7.58 -8.32
CA VAL A 128 3.82 -8.65 -7.86
C VAL A 128 5.29 -8.29 -8.09
N ALA A 129 5.66 -7.74 -9.24
CA ALA A 129 7.02 -7.28 -9.51
C ALA A 129 7.46 -6.17 -8.55
N MET A 130 6.54 -5.26 -8.18
CA MET A 130 6.80 -4.22 -7.17
C MET A 130 7.03 -4.83 -5.78
N LEU A 131 6.20 -5.78 -5.36
CA LEU A 131 6.38 -6.50 -4.09
C LEU A 131 7.71 -7.25 -4.03
N GLU A 132 8.11 -7.93 -5.11
CA GLU A 132 9.43 -8.59 -5.22
C GLU A 132 10.59 -7.59 -5.08
N ARG A 133 10.49 -6.45 -5.77
CA ARG A 133 11.51 -5.39 -5.69
C ARG A 133 11.64 -4.87 -4.27
N LEU A 134 10.50 -4.58 -3.61
CA LEU A 134 10.46 -4.10 -2.22
C LEU A 134 11.12 -5.09 -1.26
N VAL A 135 10.77 -6.37 -1.36
CA VAL A 135 11.37 -7.42 -0.53
C VAL A 135 12.88 -7.51 -0.73
N ARG A 136 13.35 -7.49 -1.98
CA ARG A 136 14.78 -7.66 -2.26
C ARG A 136 15.64 -6.45 -1.91
N GLN A 137 15.11 -5.23 -2.09
CA GLN A 137 15.94 -4.02 -2.07
C GLN A 137 15.71 -3.15 -0.84
N HIS A 138 14.54 -3.26 -0.20
CA HIS A 138 14.12 -2.27 0.80
C HIS A 138 13.59 -2.89 2.11
N LEU A 139 13.37 -4.20 2.16
CA LEU A 139 12.84 -4.85 3.36
C LEU A 139 13.97 -5.48 4.18
N LEU A 140 13.92 -5.32 5.50
CA LEU A 140 14.77 -6.06 6.43
C LEU A 140 14.40 -7.54 6.43
N THR A 141 15.33 -8.42 6.87
CA THR A 141 15.15 -9.89 6.86
C THR A 141 13.87 -10.34 7.55
N ASP A 142 13.51 -9.73 8.69
CA ASP A 142 12.30 -10.02 9.44
C ASP A 142 11.16 -9.02 9.15
N GLY A 143 11.30 -8.30 8.03
CA GLY A 143 10.35 -7.29 7.62
C GLY A 143 9.08 -7.87 7.03
N LEU A 144 8.03 -7.06 6.98
CA LEU A 144 6.75 -7.36 6.35
C LEU A 144 6.33 -6.23 5.42
N ILE A 145 5.66 -6.60 4.32
CA ILE A 145 4.87 -5.67 3.51
C ILE A 145 3.40 -5.87 3.87
N VAL A 146 2.68 -4.78 4.13
CA VAL A 146 1.25 -4.82 4.45
C VAL A 146 0.49 -3.91 3.50
N VAL A 147 -0.43 -4.47 2.74
CA VAL A 147 -1.22 -3.76 1.73
C VAL A 147 -2.69 -3.82 2.11
N GLY A 148 -3.28 -2.67 2.45
CA GLY A 148 -4.72 -2.50 2.56
C GLY A 148 -5.28 -1.93 1.25
N ASP A 149 -6.29 -2.59 0.66
CA ASP A 149 -6.76 -2.14 -0.64
C ASP A 149 -8.17 -2.65 -0.98
N ILE A 150 -8.70 -2.23 -2.14
CA ILE A 150 -9.88 -2.81 -2.76
C ILE A 150 -9.52 -4.23 -3.19
N ALA A 151 -10.07 -5.21 -2.48
CA ALA A 151 -9.69 -6.60 -2.60
C ALA A 151 -10.85 -7.56 -2.31
N PHE A 152 -10.95 -8.57 -3.13
CA PHE A 152 -11.95 -9.62 -3.04
C PHE A 152 -11.29 -10.97 -2.67
N PRO A 153 -12.00 -11.86 -1.96
CA PRO A 153 -11.45 -13.17 -1.61
C PRO A 153 -11.06 -14.03 -2.83
N THR A 154 -11.78 -13.89 -3.93
CA THR A 154 -11.54 -14.66 -5.17
C THR A 154 -11.81 -13.81 -6.42
N ALA A 155 -11.23 -14.20 -7.56
CA ALA A 155 -11.52 -13.62 -8.86
C ALA A 155 -13.01 -13.72 -9.21
N GLN A 156 -13.66 -14.82 -8.85
CA GLN A 156 -15.09 -14.98 -9.05
C GLN A 156 -15.91 -13.97 -8.23
N ALA A 157 -15.52 -13.72 -6.97
CA ALA A 157 -16.19 -12.73 -6.12
C ALA A 157 -16.01 -11.32 -6.69
N ARG A 158 -14.82 -10.99 -7.21
CA ARG A 158 -14.56 -9.72 -7.92
C ARG A 158 -15.46 -9.58 -9.15
N GLY A 159 -15.50 -10.56 -10.04
CA GLY A 159 -16.35 -10.55 -11.24
C GLY A 159 -17.84 -10.42 -10.91
N ASN A 160 -18.32 -11.12 -9.86
CA ASN A 160 -19.73 -11.05 -9.44
C ASN A 160 -20.11 -9.71 -8.81
N SER A 161 -19.16 -8.95 -8.31
CA SER A 161 -19.40 -7.65 -7.66
C SER A 161 -19.71 -6.52 -8.64
N GLY A 162 -19.36 -6.68 -9.91
CA GLY A 162 -19.41 -5.62 -10.92
C GLY A 162 -18.30 -4.58 -10.77
N ALA A 163 -17.30 -4.83 -9.91
CA ALA A 163 -16.21 -3.89 -9.63
C ALA A 163 -15.40 -3.51 -10.88
N GLU A 164 -15.31 -4.40 -11.86
CA GLU A 164 -14.62 -4.14 -13.13
C GLU A 164 -15.18 -2.96 -13.93
N SER A 165 -16.37 -2.49 -13.58
CA SER A 165 -17.00 -1.31 -14.19
C SER A 165 -16.90 -0.04 -13.35
N TRP A 166 -16.22 -0.06 -12.19
CA TRP A 166 -16.12 1.11 -11.32
C TRP A 166 -15.13 2.16 -11.83
N ASP A 167 -13.96 1.72 -12.27
CA ASP A 167 -12.95 2.52 -12.96
C ASP A 167 -12.19 1.60 -13.93
N GLU A 168 -12.15 1.98 -15.22
CA GLU A 168 -11.53 1.17 -16.28
C GLU A 168 -9.99 1.17 -16.20
N ASP A 169 -9.41 2.16 -15.51
CA ASP A 169 -7.98 2.31 -15.34
C ASP A 169 -7.46 1.59 -14.07
N GLU A 170 -8.36 1.04 -13.24
CA GLU A 170 -8.00 0.37 -11.99
C GLU A 170 -8.07 -1.17 -12.11
N SER A 171 -7.23 -1.84 -11.35
CA SER A 171 -7.17 -3.30 -11.28
C SER A 171 -7.27 -3.77 -9.85
N TYR A 172 -8.47 -4.19 -9.43
CA TYR A 172 -8.73 -4.62 -8.06
C TYR A 172 -8.18 -6.00 -7.76
N TRP A 173 -7.77 -6.21 -6.53
CA TRP A 173 -7.15 -7.45 -6.12
C TRP A 173 -8.16 -8.60 -6.02
N ALA A 174 -7.71 -9.81 -6.37
CA ALA A 174 -8.34 -11.08 -6.00
C ALA A 174 -7.32 -11.91 -5.22
N ALA A 175 -7.68 -12.33 -4.01
CA ALA A 175 -6.71 -12.94 -3.10
C ALA A 175 -6.19 -14.29 -3.61
N ASP A 176 -7.04 -15.11 -4.21
CA ASP A 176 -6.66 -16.39 -4.82
C ASP A 176 -5.62 -16.21 -5.94
N GLU A 177 -5.85 -15.28 -6.88
CA GLU A 177 -4.91 -14.97 -7.97
C GLU A 177 -3.60 -14.39 -7.41
N THR A 178 -3.70 -13.47 -6.44
CA THR A 178 -2.54 -12.81 -5.83
C THR A 178 -1.64 -13.79 -5.09
N MET A 179 -2.22 -14.66 -4.26
CA MET A 179 -1.45 -15.66 -3.52
C MET A 179 -0.79 -16.66 -4.46
N ALA A 180 -1.48 -17.07 -5.53
CA ALA A 180 -0.91 -17.95 -6.56
C ALA A 180 0.28 -17.29 -7.27
N ALA A 181 0.13 -16.01 -7.68
CA ALA A 181 1.19 -15.26 -8.34
C ALA A 181 2.41 -15.06 -7.42
N CYS A 182 2.20 -14.72 -6.15
CA CYS A 182 3.28 -14.58 -5.16
C CYS A 182 4.06 -15.88 -4.95
N THR A 183 3.39 -17.03 -4.90
CA THR A 183 4.06 -18.33 -4.70
C THR A 183 5.09 -18.60 -5.80
N GLY A 184 4.81 -18.20 -7.04
CA GLY A 184 5.72 -18.36 -8.19
C GLY A 184 6.99 -17.50 -8.12
N THR A 185 7.03 -16.49 -7.25
CA THR A 185 8.10 -15.49 -7.18
C THR A 185 8.92 -15.55 -5.89
N GLY A 186 8.67 -16.56 -5.05
CA GLY A 186 9.35 -16.69 -3.75
C GLY A 186 8.81 -15.75 -2.67
N LEU A 187 7.61 -15.24 -2.87
CA LEU A 187 6.85 -14.50 -1.86
C LEU A 187 5.79 -15.39 -1.22
N GLU A 188 5.51 -15.16 0.04
CA GLU A 188 4.36 -15.71 0.74
C GLU A 188 3.39 -14.57 1.06
N ALA A 189 2.14 -14.71 0.62
CA ALA A 189 1.08 -13.75 0.88
C ALA A 189 -0.06 -14.39 1.64
N ILE A 190 -0.58 -13.70 2.66
CA ILE A 190 -1.81 -14.06 3.38
C ILE A 190 -2.79 -12.92 3.20
N PHE A 191 -4.08 -13.24 3.06
CA PHE A 191 -5.15 -12.28 2.90
C PHE A 191 -6.14 -12.34 4.05
N LYS A 192 -6.58 -11.17 4.53
CA LYS A 192 -7.66 -11.02 5.48
C LYS A 192 -8.70 -10.04 4.92
N PRO A 193 -9.94 -10.47 4.67
CA PRO A 193 -11.00 -9.56 4.30
C PRO A 193 -11.35 -8.63 5.47
N VAL A 194 -11.62 -7.36 5.18
CA VAL A 194 -12.10 -6.35 6.13
C VAL A 194 -13.56 -6.03 5.86
N SER A 195 -13.94 -5.88 4.60
CA SER A 195 -15.31 -5.71 4.16
C SER A 195 -15.62 -6.62 2.96
N TRP A 196 -16.76 -6.41 2.32
CA TRP A 196 -17.16 -7.15 1.12
C TRP A 196 -16.26 -6.86 -0.10
N CYS A 197 -15.57 -5.72 -0.13
CA CYS A 197 -14.71 -5.29 -1.24
C CYS A 197 -13.37 -4.73 -0.80
N THR A 198 -12.99 -4.85 0.47
CA THR A 198 -11.69 -4.42 0.96
C THR A 198 -11.03 -5.50 1.82
N GLY A 199 -9.71 -5.49 1.84
CA GLY A 199 -8.96 -6.42 2.68
C GLY A 199 -7.48 -6.06 2.79
N VAL A 200 -6.78 -6.81 3.61
CA VAL A 200 -5.36 -6.60 3.91
C VAL A 200 -4.57 -7.83 3.52
N PHE A 201 -3.52 -7.61 2.71
CA PHE A 201 -2.48 -8.58 2.43
C PHE A 201 -1.29 -8.37 3.36
N VAL A 202 -0.73 -9.46 3.88
CA VAL A 202 0.59 -9.47 4.52
C VAL A 202 1.50 -10.30 3.64
N VAL A 203 2.59 -9.69 3.17
CA VAL A 203 3.55 -10.32 2.24
C VAL A 203 4.93 -10.35 2.88
N LYS A 204 5.62 -11.48 2.75
CA LYS A 204 6.98 -11.69 3.24
C LYS A 204 7.76 -12.59 2.27
N PRO A 205 9.11 -12.64 2.39
CA PRO A 205 9.91 -13.64 1.69
C PRO A 205 9.45 -15.04 2.06
N SER A 206 9.37 -15.94 1.08
CA SER A 206 9.12 -17.37 1.35
C SER A 206 10.34 -18.00 2.01
N SER A 207 10.11 -18.80 3.05
CA SER A 207 11.14 -19.53 3.79
C SER A 207 11.90 -20.58 2.95
N ILE A 208 11.44 -20.85 1.72
CA ILE A 208 11.95 -21.93 0.88
C ILE A 208 13.27 -21.54 0.18
N ILE A 209 13.67 -20.25 0.15
CA ILE A 209 14.87 -19.80 -0.58
C ILE A 209 16.16 -19.85 0.27
N SER A 210 16.08 -20.09 1.57
CA SER A 210 17.25 -20.06 2.47
C SER A 210 18.09 -21.35 2.50
N SER A 211 17.83 -22.36 1.67
CA SER A 211 18.57 -23.63 1.65
C SER A 211 19.43 -23.86 0.39
N GLY A 212 19.77 -22.83 -0.33
CA GLY A 212 20.55 -22.93 -1.55
C GLY A 212 21.68 -21.91 -1.66
N SER A 213 22.74 -22.08 -0.90
CA SER A 213 24.06 -21.58 -1.28
C SER A 213 25.12 -22.57 -0.84
N PRO A 214 25.95 -23.06 -1.77
CA PRO A 214 27.14 -23.83 -1.45
C PRO A 214 28.24 -22.96 -0.88
#